data_68764c8bd9d27c5d84d72c50ca6c9f39
#
_entry.id   68764c8bd9d27c5d84d72c50ca6c9f39
#
_cell.length_a   1.000
_cell.length_b   1.000
_cell.length_c   1.000
_cell.angle_alpha   90.00
_cell.angle_beta   90.00
_cell.angle_gamma   90.00
#
_symmetry.space_group_name_H-M   'P 1'
#
loop_
_entity.id
_entity.type
_entity.pdbx_description
1 polymer ?
#
loop_
_entity_poly.entity_id
_entity_poly.type
_entity_poly.pdbx_seq_one_letter_code
_entity_poly.pdbx_strand_id
1 'polypeptide(L)'
;MEGPKRKTSLLFVMNHLHCGGAERALVSLLGALDYDRYEVDLLLFKREGMFLAGLPPQVRVLGEPRAYRLFDMPIERAVGRALKAGRPDYAAARLLAGAIIRKEPFPARGEQRIWRYVAHCLPSPEKRYDCAIGFLERGPIYYVLDKVRAGRKIGWIHIDYDRPGMDPAFDEPYFGKLDHLVT
;
A
#
# COMPACT_ATOMS: atom_id res chain seq x y z
N MET A 1 -25.51 20.25 -25.48
CA MET A 1 -24.52 19.13 -25.52
C MET A 1 -23.68 19.26 -24.25
N GLU A 2 -23.92 18.41 -23.25
CA GLU A 2 -23.02 18.34 -22.10
C GLU A 2 -21.67 17.84 -22.59
N GLY A 3 -20.61 18.60 -22.30
CA GLY A 3 -19.25 18.16 -22.59
C GLY A 3 -18.89 16.86 -21.82
N PRO A 4 -17.83 16.13 -22.21
CA PRO A 4 -17.48 14.88 -21.57
C PRO A 4 -17.27 15.10 -20.07
N LYS A 5 -18.12 14.47 -19.27
CA LYS A 5 -18.09 14.56 -17.81
C LYS A 5 -16.73 14.00 -17.32
N ARG A 6 -15.96 14.79 -16.57
CA ARG A 6 -14.67 14.34 -16.02
C ARG A 6 -14.88 13.06 -15.22
N LYS A 7 -14.11 12.01 -15.51
CA LYS A 7 -14.12 10.76 -14.73
C LYS A 7 -13.58 11.01 -13.33
N THR A 8 -14.14 10.32 -12.35
CA THR A 8 -13.64 10.32 -10.98
C THR A 8 -12.37 9.46 -10.92
N SER A 9 -11.28 10.04 -10.44
CA SER A 9 -9.98 9.37 -10.36
C SER A 9 -9.84 8.60 -9.05
N LEU A 10 -9.61 7.29 -9.16
CA LEU A 10 -9.44 6.37 -8.02
C LEU A 10 -8.01 5.84 -7.99
N LEU A 11 -7.45 5.72 -6.79
CA LEU A 11 -6.22 4.97 -6.54
C LEU A 11 -6.52 3.81 -5.59
N PHE A 12 -6.25 2.60 -6.01
CA PHE A 12 -6.18 1.44 -5.12
C PHE A 12 -4.72 1.15 -4.76
N VAL A 13 -4.47 0.86 -3.49
CA VAL A 13 -3.14 0.48 -2.99
C VAL A 13 -3.23 -0.88 -2.34
N MET A 14 -2.34 -1.80 -2.73
CA MET A 14 -2.26 -3.15 -2.19
C MET A 14 -0.81 -3.64 -2.17
N ASN A 15 -0.51 -4.68 -1.37
CA ASN A 15 0.84 -5.23 -1.29
C ASN A 15 1.26 -5.94 -2.60
N HIS A 16 0.47 -6.89 -3.06
CA HIS A 16 0.70 -7.75 -4.23
C HIS A 16 -0.63 -8.39 -4.67
N LEU A 17 -0.61 -9.24 -5.70
CA LEU A 17 -1.79 -9.97 -6.18
C LEU A 17 -1.55 -11.50 -6.20
N HIS A 18 -1.01 -12.05 -5.10
CA HIS A 18 -0.86 -13.50 -4.92
C HIS A 18 -2.22 -14.21 -4.73
N CYS A 19 -2.21 -15.41 -4.18
CA CYS A 19 -3.41 -16.20 -3.95
C CYS A 19 -3.99 -15.88 -2.56
N GLY A 20 -5.00 -15.01 -2.51
CA GLY A 20 -5.70 -14.65 -1.28
C GLY A 20 -7.09 -14.10 -1.52
N GLY A 21 -7.91 -14.03 -0.46
CA GLY A 21 -9.28 -13.54 -0.52
C GLY A 21 -9.37 -12.06 -0.85
N ALA A 22 -8.51 -11.25 -0.25
CA ALA A 22 -8.46 -9.81 -0.47
C ALA A 22 -8.04 -9.48 -1.91
N GLU A 23 -7.04 -10.19 -2.46
CA GLU A 23 -6.57 -10.03 -3.83
C GLU A 23 -7.66 -10.38 -4.84
N ARG A 24 -8.36 -11.49 -4.60
CA ARG A 24 -9.51 -11.89 -5.44
C ARG A 24 -10.64 -10.87 -5.35
N ALA A 25 -10.94 -10.38 -4.15
CA ALA A 25 -11.97 -9.35 -3.94
C ALA A 25 -11.63 -8.06 -4.70
N LEU A 26 -10.36 -7.62 -4.66
CA LEU A 26 -9.91 -6.45 -5.42
C LEU A 26 -10.11 -6.64 -6.92
N VAL A 27 -9.63 -7.76 -7.49
CA VAL A 27 -9.76 -8.00 -8.93
C VAL A 27 -11.23 -8.11 -9.35
N SER A 28 -12.08 -8.75 -8.53
CA SER A 28 -13.53 -8.81 -8.77
C SER A 28 -14.18 -7.42 -8.73
N LEU A 29 -13.84 -6.61 -7.73
CA LEU A 29 -14.31 -5.22 -7.62
C LEU A 29 -13.89 -4.39 -8.84
N LEU A 30 -12.62 -4.47 -9.22
CA LEU A 30 -12.11 -3.77 -10.40
C LEU A 30 -12.83 -4.21 -11.69
N GLY A 31 -13.15 -5.50 -11.81
CA GLY A 31 -13.92 -6.03 -12.93
C GLY A 31 -15.37 -5.52 -13.01
N ALA A 32 -15.94 -5.09 -11.89
CA ALA A 32 -17.33 -4.61 -11.79
C ALA A 32 -17.44 -3.06 -11.89
N LEU A 33 -16.34 -2.33 -11.95
CA LEU A 33 -16.36 -0.87 -12.01
C LEU A 33 -16.82 -0.37 -13.39
N ASP A 34 -17.57 0.74 -13.38
CA ASP A 34 -17.97 1.49 -14.57
C ASP A 34 -16.83 2.43 -15.01
N TYR A 35 -16.04 2.00 -15.98
CA TYR A 35 -14.91 2.76 -16.51
C TYR A 35 -15.29 3.98 -17.37
N ASP A 36 -16.57 4.17 -17.67
CA ASP A 36 -17.05 5.44 -18.25
C ASP A 36 -17.11 6.54 -17.18
N ARG A 37 -17.30 6.16 -15.92
CA ARG A 37 -17.36 7.07 -14.77
C ARG A 37 -16.06 7.17 -13.99
N TYR A 38 -15.24 6.11 -14.00
CA TYR A 38 -14.03 6.00 -13.16
C TYR A 38 -12.78 5.82 -13.99
N GLU A 39 -11.74 6.55 -13.60
CA GLU A 39 -10.35 6.33 -14.02
C GLU A 39 -9.61 5.69 -12.85
N VAL A 40 -9.03 4.50 -13.06
CA VAL A 40 -8.49 3.67 -11.97
C VAL A 40 -6.99 3.47 -12.14
N ASP A 41 -6.24 3.87 -11.12
CA ASP A 41 -4.85 3.53 -10.92
C ASP A 41 -4.72 2.48 -9.81
N LEU A 42 -3.83 1.52 -10.00
CA LEU A 42 -3.48 0.49 -9.02
C LEU A 42 -1.99 0.58 -8.68
N LEU A 43 -1.68 0.85 -7.42
CA LEU A 43 -0.33 0.77 -6.89
C LEU A 43 -0.17 -0.55 -6.14
N LEU A 44 0.77 -1.36 -6.59
CA LEU A 44 1.22 -2.55 -5.89
C LEU A 44 2.60 -2.30 -5.29
N PHE A 45 2.80 -2.61 -4.02
CA PHE A 45 4.14 -2.53 -3.43
C PHE A 45 5.10 -3.52 -4.08
N LYS A 46 4.55 -4.67 -4.53
CA LYS A 46 5.23 -5.64 -5.38
C LYS A 46 4.34 -6.00 -6.56
N ARG A 47 4.83 -5.78 -7.76
CA ARG A 47 4.08 -6.13 -8.98
C ARG A 47 4.27 -7.62 -9.29
N GLU A 48 3.64 -8.46 -8.47
CA GLU A 48 3.72 -9.92 -8.56
C GLU A 48 2.43 -10.57 -8.09
N GLY A 49 2.18 -11.80 -8.52
CA GLY A 49 1.03 -12.63 -8.13
C GLY A 49 0.21 -13.12 -9.32
N MET A 50 -0.51 -14.22 -9.08
CA MET A 50 -1.29 -14.92 -10.12
C MET A 50 -2.48 -14.11 -10.63
N PHE A 51 -3.04 -13.22 -9.82
CA PHE A 51 -4.19 -12.41 -10.20
C PHE A 51 -3.83 -11.18 -11.07
N LEU A 52 -2.54 -10.91 -11.33
CA LEU A 52 -2.15 -9.83 -12.25
C LEU A 52 -2.75 -9.99 -13.65
N ALA A 53 -2.81 -11.25 -14.14
CA ALA A 53 -3.36 -11.54 -15.46
C ALA A 53 -4.90 -11.34 -15.54
N GLY A 54 -5.58 -11.27 -14.38
CA GLY A 54 -7.02 -11.06 -14.29
C GLY A 54 -7.43 -9.58 -14.18
N LEU A 55 -6.47 -8.66 -14.17
CA LEU A 55 -6.79 -7.24 -14.09
C LEU A 55 -7.47 -6.74 -15.37
N PRO A 56 -8.54 -5.93 -15.25
CA PRO A 56 -9.14 -5.27 -16.40
C PRO A 56 -8.12 -4.39 -17.13
N PRO A 57 -8.13 -4.39 -18.48
CA PRO A 57 -7.17 -3.60 -19.28
C PRO A 57 -7.29 -2.09 -19.08
N GLN A 58 -8.41 -1.61 -18.54
CA GLN A 58 -8.64 -0.22 -18.21
C GLN A 58 -7.92 0.24 -16.95
N VAL A 59 -7.47 -0.69 -16.09
CA VAL A 59 -6.72 -0.38 -14.86
C VAL A 59 -5.28 -0.04 -15.20
N ARG A 60 -4.86 1.15 -14.87
CA ARG A 60 -3.46 1.55 -15.01
C ARG A 60 -2.66 1.09 -13.79
N VAL A 61 -1.86 0.03 -13.96
CA VAL A 61 -0.94 -0.43 -12.92
C VAL A 61 0.28 0.48 -12.88
N LEU A 62 0.47 1.16 -11.75
CA LEU A 62 1.59 2.08 -11.54
C LEU A 62 2.92 1.32 -11.39
N GLY A 63 4.02 2.06 -11.56
CA GLY A 63 5.35 1.51 -11.34
C GLY A 63 5.54 1.04 -9.90
N GLU A 64 6.16 -0.13 -9.73
CA GLU A 64 6.49 -0.67 -8.42
C GLU A 64 7.46 0.26 -7.66
N PRO A 65 7.21 0.59 -6.40
CA PRO A 65 8.13 1.36 -5.56
C PRO A 65 9.35 0.50 -5.19
N ARG A 66 10.38 0.51 -6.05
CA ARG A 66 11.57 -0.37 -5.97
C ARG A 66 12.22 -0.41 -4.58
N ALA A 67 12.15 0.68 -3.83
CA ALA A 67 12.71 0.76 -2.49
C ALA A 67 11.98 -0.15 -1.49
N TYR A 68 10.72 -0.52 -1.73
CA TYR A 68 9.99 -1.47 -0.88
C TYR A 68 10.71 -2.82 -0.78
N ARG A 69 11.33 -3.28 -1.88
CA ARG A 69 12.09 -4.55 -1.90
C ARG A 69 13.31 -4.58 -0.97
N LEU A 70 13.77 -3.44 -0.48
CA LEU A 70 14.84 -3.40 0.54
C LEU A 70 14.38 -4.05 1.86
N PHE A 71 13.07 -4.05 2.12
CA PHE A 71 12.51 -4.63 3.34
C PHE A 71 12.21 -6.12 3.24
N ASP A 72 12.23 -6.69 2.04
CA ASP A 72 12.03 -8.12 1.77
C ASP A 72 13.33 -8.94 1.66
N MET A 73 14.47 -8.27 1.53
CA MET A 73 15.76 -8.96 1.36
C MET A 73 16.56 -8.97 2.66
N PRO A 74 17.58 -9.86 2.77
CA PRO A 74 18.52 -9.86 3.89
C PRO A 74 19.13 -8.47 4.13
N ILE A 75 19.32 -8.12 5.40
CA ILE A 75 19.74 -6.77 5.82
C ILE A 75 21.05 -6.35 5.14
N GLU A 76 22.04 -7.23 5.10
CA GLU A 76 23.36 -6.95 4.52
C GLU A 76 23.26 -6.60 3.04
N ARG A 77 22.42 -7.35 2.30
CA ARG A 77 22.18 -7.12 0.89
C ARG A 77 21.42 -5.81 0.66
N ALA A 78 20.42 -5.52 1.50
CA ALA A 78 19.63 -4.28 1.42
C ALA A 78 20.51 -3.05 1.69
N VAL A 79 21.32 -3.09 2.75
CA VAL A 79 22.26 -2.03 3.11
C VAL A 79 23.27 -1.80 1.98
N GLY A 80 23.92 -2.87 1.48
CA GLY A 80 24.85 -2.78 0.37
C GLY A 80 24.23 -2.19 -0.89
N ARG A 81 22.98 -2.56 -1.22
CA ARG A 81 22.25 -2.01 -2.36
C ARG A 81 21.91 -0.54 -2.18
N ALA A 82 21.44 -0.16 -0.99
CA ALA A 82 21.12 1.23 -0.67
C ALA A 82 22.35 2.14 -0.75
N LEU A 83 23.48 1.71 -0.18
CA LEU A 83 24.74 2.46 -0.22
C LEU A 83 25.26 2.60 -1.65
N LYS A 84 25.24 1.54 -2.46
CA LYS A 84 25.61 1.59 -3.90
C LYS A 84 24.71 2.53 -4.70
N ALA A 85 23.45 2.71 -4.29
CA ALA A 85 22.52 3.65 -4.90
C ALA A 85 22.67 5.09 -4.39
N GLY A 86 23.66 5.38 -3.53
CA GLY A 86 23.85 6.71 -2.92
C GLY A 86 22.77 7.08 -1.90
N ARG A 87 22.11 6.08 -1.28
CA ARG A 87 21.01 6.28 -0.33
C ARG A 87 21.38 5.72 1.07
N PRO A 88 22.32 6.37 1.79
CA PRO A 88 22.67 5.97 3.16
C PRO A 88 21.49 6.09 4.12
N ASP A 89 20.54 6.99 3.86
CA ASP A 89 19.29 7.14 4.59
C ASP A 89 18.41 5.87 4.50
N TYR A 90 18.35 5.22 3.32
CA TYR A 90 17.64 3.92 3.15
C TYR A 90 18.37 2.78 3.88
N ALA A 91 19.70 2.80 3.88
CA ALA A 91 20.48 1.83 4.63
C ALA A 91 20.21 1.94 6.14
N ALA A 92 20.21 3.16 6.68
CA ALA A 92 19.86 3.43 8.07
C ALA A 92 18.43 3.01 8.40
N ALA A 93 17.45 3.36 7.56
CA ALA A 93 16.05 2.95 7.72
C ALA A 93 15.91 1.42 7.79
N ARG A 94 16.63 0.69 6.92
CA ARG A 94 16.60 -0.78 6.88
C ARG A 94 17.23 -1.42 8.14
N LEU A 95 18.33 -0.86 8.65
CA LEU A 95 18.97 -1.33 9.88
C LEU A 95 18.06 -1.13 11.09
N LEU A 96 17.46 0.06 11.22
CA LEU A 96 16.53 0.37 12.31
C LEU A 96 15.29 -0.51 12.26
N ALA A 97 14.70 -0.69 11.08
CA ALA A 97 13.58 -1.62 10.89
C ALA A 97 13.95 -3.06 11.28
N GLY A 98 15.14 -3.54 10.89
CA GLY A 98 15.61 -4.86 11.23
C GLY A 98 15.80 -5.07 12.73
N ALA A 99 16.29 -4.04 13.44
CA ALA A 99 16.45 -4.08 14.89
C ALA A 99 15.09 -4.17 15.62
N ILE A 100 14.05 -3.50 15.08
CA ILE A 100 12.69 -3.57 15.62
C ILE A 100 12.09 -4.96 15.39
N ILE A 101 12.11 -5.45 14.15
CA ILE A 101 11.51 -6.76 13.79
C ILE A 101 12.12 -7.88 14.60
N ARG A 102 13.44 -7.85 14.83
CA ARG A 102 14.13 -8.89 15.63
C ARG A 102 13.65 -8.96 17.08
N LYS A 103 13.13 -7.87 17.63
CA LYS A 103 12.64 -7.77 19.01
C LYS A 103 11.14 -7.97 19.13
N GLU A 104 10.42 -7.93 18.02
CA GLU A 104 8.96 -7.99 18.01
C GLU A 104 8.50 -9.43 17.72
N PRO A 105 7.79 -10.08 18.69
CA PRO A 105 7.33 -11.45 18.53
C PRO A 105 6.16 -11.59 17.56
N PHE A 106 5.40 -10.51 17.34
CA PHE A 106 4.22 -10.50 16.46
C PHE A 106 4.57 -9.85 15.11
N PRO A 107 4.56 -10.61 14.00
CA PRO A 107 4.92 -10.07 12.67
C PRO A 107 4.09 -8.86 12.28
N ALA A 108 2.76 -8.89 12.52
CA ALA A 108 1.87 -7.79 12.20
C ALA A 108 2.22 -6.50 12.94
N ARG A 109 2.53 -6.60 14.23
CA ARG A 109 2.99 -5.47 15.04
C ARG A 109 4.38 -4.99 14.59
N GLY A 110 5.23 -5.90 14.16
CA GLY A 110 6.51 -5.57 13.56
C GLY A 110 6.33 -4.68 12.32
N GLU A 111 5.42 -5.03 11.41
CA GLU A 111 5.09 -4.23 10.24
C GLU A 111 4.55 -2.85 10.61
N GLN A 112 3.68 -2.73 11.60
CA GLN A 112 3.21 -1.45 12.11
C GLN A 112 4.37 -0.57 12.59
N ARG A 113 5.23 -1.09 13.47
CA ARG A 113 6.32 -0.33 14.08
C ARG A 113 7.40 0.11 13.11
N ILE A 114 7.65 -0.67 12.05
CA ILE A 114 8.63 -0.29 11.03
C ILE A 114 8.06 0.62 9.96
N TRP A 115 6.75 0.85 9.93
CA TRP A 115 6.11 1.60 8.86
C TRP A 115 6.77 2.94 8.56
N ARG A 116 7.15 3.72 9.58
CA ARG A 116 7.83 5.01 9.40
C ARG A 116 9.11 4.91 8.55
N TYR A 117 9.85 3.81 8.69
CA TYR A 117 11.08 3.57 7.92
C TYR A 117 10.77 3.11 6.50
N VAL A 118 9.75 2.29 6.34
CA VAL A 118 9.23 1.89 5.03
C VAL A 118 8.73 3.12 4.29
N ALA A 119 7.86 3.91 4.92
CA ALA A 119 7.29 5.13 4.35
C ALA A 119 8.36 6.14 3.92
N HIS A 120 9.46 6.29 4.71
CA HIS A 120 10.59 7.15 4.35
C HIS A 120 11.19 6.75 2.99
N CYS A 121 11.27 5.47 2.71
CA CYS A 121 11.84 4.96 1.46
C CYS A 121 10.86 4.98 0.27
N LEU A 122 9.54 5.09 0.52
CA LEU A 122 8.54 5.03 -0.53
C LEU A 122 8.29 6.41 -1.17
N PRO A 123 8.16 6.48 -2.50
CA PRO A 123 7.77 7.71 -3.18
C PRO A 123 6.31 8.07 -2.90
N SER A 124 5.98 9.34 -3.02
CA SER A 124 4.60 9.82 -3.09
C SER A 124 4.17 9.92 -4.54
N PRO A 125 2.93 9.51 -4.91
CA PRO A 125 2.41 9.76 -6.24
C PRO A 125 2.30 11.26 -6.52
N GLU A 126 2.65 11.68 -7.73
CA GLU A 126 2.53 13.09 -8.13
C GLU A 126 1.07 13.49 -8.35
N LYS A 127 0.27 12.56 -8.90
CA LYS A 127 -1.16 12.76 -9.20
C LYS A 127 -1.95 12.92 -7.91
N ARG A 128 -2.88 13.87 -7.91
CA ARG A 128 -3.94 13.96 -6.90
C ARG A 128 -5.14 13.14 -7.37
N TYR A 129 -5.76 12.41 -6.45
CA TYR A 129 -6.91 11.57 -6.70
C TYR A 129 -8.19 12.15 -6.08
N ASP A 130 -9.34 11.83 -6.64
CA ASP A 130 -10.62 12.13 -6.02
C ASP A 130 -10.85 11.21 -4.81
N CYS A 131 -10.46 9.93 -4.94
CA CYS A 131 -10.49 8.97 -3.85
C CYS A 131 -9.26 8.03 -3.88
N ALA A 132 -8.70 7.74 -2.71
CA ALA A 132 -7.62 6.76 -2.54
C ALA A 132 -8.04 5.69 -1.53
N ILE A 133 -7.82 4.42 -1.89
CA ILE A 133 -8.28 3.25 -1.16
C ILE A 133 -7.07 2.40 -0.77
N GLY A 134 -6.78 2.27 0.51
CA GLY A 134 -5.88 1.26 1.04
C GLY A 134 -6.64 -0.06 1.15
N PHE A 135 -6.47 -0.96 0.16
CA PHE A 135 -7.28 -2.17 0.01
C PHE A 135 -6.72 -3.36 0.79
N LEU A 136 -6.01 -3.09 1.85
CA LEU A 136 -5.54 -4.07 2.83
C LEU A 136 -5.13 -3.30 4.08
N GLU A 137 -5.29 -3.93 5.25
CA GLU A 137 -4.83 -3.38 6.52
C GLU A 137 -3.33 -3.09 6.54
N ARG A 138 -2.86 -2.25 7.48
CA ARG A 138 -1.47 -1.85 7.68
C ARG A 138 -0.90 -1.03 6.50
N GLY A 139 0.14 -1.51 5.84
CA GLY A 139 0.91 -0.78 4.84
C GLY A 139 0.11 -0.02 3.78
N PRO A 140 -0.85 -0.64 3.06
CA PRO A 140 -1.68 0.05 2.07
C PRO A 140 -2.50 1.20 2.64
N ILE A 141 -3.13 1.02 3.83
CA ILE A 141 -3.88 2.09 4.52
C ILE A 141 -2.94 3.22 4.92
N TYR A 142 -1.81 2.89 5.57
CA TYR A 142 -0.85 3.91 6.01
C TYR A 142 -0.26 4.67 4.82
N TYR A 143 0.02 3.99 3.70
CA TYR A 143 0.52 4.63 2.49
C TYR A 143 -0.47 5.65 1.92
N VAL A 144 -1.75 5.30 1.86
CA VAL A 144 -2.80 6.23 1.42
C VAL A 144 -2.83 7.46 2.32
N LEU A 145 -2.69 7.28 3.63
CA LEU A 145 -2.73 8.38 4.59
C LEU A 145 -1.49 9.29 4.53
N ASP A 146 -0.30 8.68 4.47
CA ASP A 146 0.97 9.42 4.60
C ASP A 146 1.50 9.94 3.27
N LYS A 147 1.21 9.27 2.14
CA LYS A 147 1.87 9.52 0.86
C LYS A 147 0.95 10.02 -0.25
N VAL A 148 -0.35 9.76 -0.16
CA VAL A 148 -1.27 10.06 -1.26
C VAL A 148 -2.03 11.36 -1.01
N ARG A 149 -2.06 12.22 -2.02
CA ARG A 149 -2.94 13.39 -2.05
C ARG A 149 -4.28 12.98 -2.67
N ALA A 150 -5.34 12.94 -1.86
CA ALA A 150 -6.68 12.58 -2.30
C ALA A 150 -7.74 13.46 -1.65
N GLY A 151 -8.90 13.56 -2.30
CA GLY A 151 -10.08 14.24 -1.74
C GLY A 151 -10.76 13.41 -0.66
N ARG A 152 -10.75 12.08 -0.82
CA ARG A 152 -11.25 11.11 0.17
C ARG A 152 -10.25 9.97 0.32
N LYS A 153 -10.15 9.43 1.54
CA LYS A 153 -9.26 8.33 1.89
C LYS A 153 -10.06 7.24 2.59
N ILE A 154 -10.01 6.03 2.03
CA ILE A 154 -10.74 4.87 2.51
C ILE A 154 -9.74 3.78 2.91
N GLY A 155 -9.95 3.18 4.06
CA GLY A 155 -9.25 1.96 4.49
C GLY A 155 -10.15 0.75 4.35
N TRP A 156 -9.60 -0.39 3.94
CA TRP A 156 -10.33 -1.64 3.85
C TRP A 156 -9.58 -2.74 4.59
N ILE A 157 -10.22 -3.34 5.61
CA ILE A 157 -9.69 -4.42 6.43
C ILE A 157 -10.33 -5.73 5.97
N HIS A 158 -9.50 -6.73 5.67
CA HIS A 158 -9.94 -8.03 5.15
C HIS A 158 -9.74 -9.20 6.11
N ILE A 159 -9.25 -8.93 7.31
CA ILE A 159 -8.94 -9.95 8.32
C ILE A 159 -9.70 -9.67 9.63
N ASP A 160 -9.79 -10.71 10.45
CA ASP A 160 -10.14 -10.55 11.85
C ASP A 160 -9.00 -9.78 12.55
N TYR A 161 -9.28 -8.54 12.93
CA TYR A 161 -8.28 -7.59 13.40
C TYR A 161 -7.52 -8.08 14.65
N ASP A 162 -8.18 -8.84 15.52
CA ASP A 162 -7.62 -9.25 16.80
C ASP A 162 -6.62 -10.40 16.69
N ARG A 163 -6.79 -11.28 15.69
CA ARG A 163 -5.98 -12.50 15.53
C ARG A 163 -4.50 -12.29 15.23
N PRO A 164 -4.07 -11.33 14.38
CA PRO A 164 -2.66 -11.18 14.02
C PRO A 164 -1.80 -10.52 15.10
N GLY A 165 -2.37 -10.13 16.23
CA GLY A 165 -1.67 -9.42 17.30
C GLY A 165 -1.22 -8.02 16.90
N MET A 166 -2.04 -7.31 16.11
CA MET A 166 -1.83 -5.90 15.80
C MET A 166 -1.96 -5.04 17.06
N ASP A 167 -1.40 -3.85 17.01
CA ASP A 167 -1.47 -2.88 18.10
C ASP A 167 -2.53 -1.82 17.77
N PRO A 168 -3.72 -1.86 18.42
CA PRO A 168 -4.79 -0.91 18.15
C PRO A 168 -4.37 0.54 18.46
N ALA A 169 -3.54 0.75 19.48
CA ALA A 169 -3.07 2.09 19.82
C ALA A 169 -2.17 2.70 18.73
N PHE A 170 -1.49 1.85 17.95
CA PHE A 170 -0.75 2.29 16.77
C PHE A 170 -1.68 2.68 15.63
N ASP A 171 -2.77 1.95 15.42
CA ASP A 171 -3.68 2.14 14.29
C ASP A 171 -4.73 3.25 14.52
N GLU A 172 -5.13 3.49 15.76
CA GLU A 172 -6.15 4.49 16.10
C GLU A 172 -5.90 5.87 15.45
N PRO A 173 -4.69 6.47 15.52
CA PRO A 173 -4.42 7.75 14.90
C PRO A 173 -4.40 7.69 13.36
N TYR A 174 -4.21 6.51 12.76
CA TYR A 174 -4.35 6.30 11.32
C TYR A 174 -5.83 6.21 10.93
N PHE A 175 -6.57 5.32 11.58
CA PHE A 175 -7.98 5.10 11.26
C PHE A 175 -8.84 6.34 11.49
N GLY A 176 -8.51 7.15 12.50
CA GLY A 176 -9.16 8.43 12.74
C GLY A 176 -8.98 9.50 11.64
N LYS A 177 -8.06 9.28 10.69
CA LYS A 177 -7.85 10.17 9.53
C LYS A 177 -8.53 9.67 8.25
N LEU A 178 -9.17 8.51 8.28
CA LEU A 178 -9.91 7.97 7.16
C LEU A 178 -11.30 8.61 7.07
N ASP A 179 -11.76 8.87 5.86
CA ASP A 179 -13.16 9.27 5.62
C ASP A 179 -14.12 8.09 5.80
N HIS A 180 -13.66 6.87 5.46
CA HIS A 180 -14.40 5.64 5.67
C HIS A 180 -13.45 4.48 5.98
N LEU A 181 -13.89 3.58 6.86
CA LEU A 181 -13.27 2.31 7.14
C LEU A 181 -14.28 1.20 6.80
N VAL A 182 -13.86 0.27 5.95
CA VAL A 182 -14.64 -0.90 5.53
C VAL A 182 -14.03 -2.14 6.19
N THR A 183 -14.88 -3.00 6.76
CA THR A 183 -14.49 -4.27 7.42
C THR A 183 -15.33 -5.42 6.88
#